data_7c5948f3913fa3189249807975b30c7a
#
_entry.id   7c5948f3913fa3189249807975b30c7a
#
_cell.length_a   1.000
_cell.length_b   1.000
_cell.length_c   1.000
_cell.angle_alpha   90.00
_cell.angle_beta   90.00
_cell.angle_gamma   90.00
#
_symmetry.space_group_name_H-M   'P 1'
#
loop_
_entity.id
_entity.type
_entity.pdbx_description
1 polymer ?
#
loop_
_entity_poly.entity_id
_entity_poly.type
_entity_poly.pdbx_seq_one_letter_code
_entity_poly.pdbx_strand_id
1 'polypeptide(L)'
;MVQAHPKRQSSAEKAAPPARRKRGARRTQAAPLAPTRQALRARRKFLRMFPKGFRDPDYIDLERAYKWNAHLAWEQALGRDKFAGLLAAGRYGDIANAAIRIESKTNLLFSFEKMALRDAVRAPASAKAFATALYDFLYGTAEMAERVTRWVEAIDGLPRRQTRVLTWPLVTVFGFIACPDVHVFFKPTVTREAARRYGVELPYASRPAWEIYESLLAFVKRVRGDISDLRPRDMIDLQSFLWVQGSDEYPD
;
A
#
# COMPACT_ATOMS: atom_id res chain seq x y z
N MET A 1 -25.80 -86.85 25.19
CA MET A 1 -26.19 -85.72 24.36
C MET A 1 -26.95 -84.76 25.24
N VAL A 2 -26.25 -83.69 25.72
CA VAL A 2 -26.86 -82.61 26.51
C VAL A 2 -26.16 -81.30 26.06
N GLN A 3 -26.94 -80.43 25.47
CA GLN A 3 -26.49 -79.13 25.01
C GLN A 3 -26.47 -78.17 26.20
N ALA A 4 -25.34 -77.47 26.37
CA ALA A 4 -25.17 -76.41 27.34
C ALA A 4 -25.33 -75.04 26.65
N HIS A 5 -26.27 -74.21 27.18
CA HIS A 5 -26.44 -72.81 26.81
C HIS A 5 -25.40 -71.93 27.54
N PRO A 6 -24.78 -70.95 26.87
CA PRO A 6 -24.00 -69.93 27.57
C PRO A 6 -24.89 -68.77 27.99
N LYS A 7 -24.67 -68.32 29.21
CA LYS A 7 -25.25 -67.11 29.84
C LYS A 7 -24.78 -65.84 29.17
N ARG A 8 -25.68 -64.93 28.80
CA ARG A 8 -25.41 -63.51 28.44
C ARG A 8 -25.04 -62.78 29.69
N GLN A 9 -23.84 -62.19 29.66
CA GLN A 9 -23.44 -61.13 30.59
C GLN A 9 -23.79 -59.79 29.97
N SER A 10 -24.63 -59.00 30.68
CA SER A 10 -25.01 -57.62 30.39
C SER A 10 -23.91 -56.68 30.95
N SER A 11 -23.15 -56.06 30.07
CA SER A 11 -22.24 -54.99 30.44
C SER A 11 -22.97 -53.66 30.28
N ALA A 12 -23.26 -53.02 31.42
CA ALA A 12 -23.79 -51.67 31.46
C ALA A 12 -22.69 -50.67 31.10
N GLU A 13 -22.80 -50.09 29.93
CA GLU A 13 -21.93 -49.00 29.43
C GLU A 13 -22.32 -47.70 30.12
N LYS A 14 -21.41 -47.21 30.99
CA LYS A 14 -21.53 -45.91 31.68
C LYS A 14 -21.27 -44.79 30.65
N ALA A 15 -22.32 -44.09 30.25
CA ALA A 15 -22.23 -42.89 29.42
C ALA A 15 -21.45 -41.78 30.15
N ALA A 16 -20.42 -41.28 29.52
CA ALA A 16 -19.64 -40.11 29.98
C ALA A 16 -20.46 -38.81 29.82
N PRO A 17 -20.32 -37.81 30.72
CA PRO A 17 -21.06 -36.56 30.63
C PRO A 17 -20.54 -35.71 29.45
N PRO A 18 -21.42 -34.89 28.80
CA PRO A 18 -21.05 -34.08 27.65
C PRO A 18 -20.05 -33.02 28.02
N ALA A 19 -18.99 -32.92 27.24
CA ALA A 19 -17.93 -31.90 27.37
C ALA A 19 -18.51 -30.49 27.29
N ARG A 20 -18.29 -29.72 28.33
CA ARG A 20 -18.66 -28.31 28.48
C ARG A 20 -17.97 -27.48 27.39
N ARG A 21 -18.68 -27.08 26.33
CA ARG A 21 -18.20 -26.16 25.28
C ARG A 21 -17.72 -24.86 25.94
N LYS A 22 -16.42 -24.63 25.92
CA LYS A 22 -15.81 -23.35 26.29
C LYS A 22 -16.37 -22.29 25.32
N ARG A 23 -17.18 -21.37 25.84
CA ARG A 23 -17.58 -20.14 25.12
C ARG A 23 -16.31 -19.43 24.73
N GLY A 24 -16.02 -19.34 23.43
CA GLY A 24 -14.92 -18.55 22.89
C GLY A 24 -15.06 -17.12 23.40
N ALA A 25 -14.01 -16.61 24.01
CA ALA A 25 -13.92 -15.24 24.44
C ALA A 25 -14.10 -14.34 23.20
N ARG A 26 -15.23 -13.65 23.13
CA ARG A 26 -15.50 -12.59 22.15
C ARG A 26 -14.39 -11.54 22.34
N ARG A 27 -13.46 -11.49 21.42
CA ARG A 27 -12.44 -10.44 21.36
C ARG A 27 -13.18 -9.12 21.18
N THR A 28 -13.39 -8.41 22.28
CA THR A 28 -13.92 -7.05 22.29
C THR A 28 -12.98 -6.19 21.47
N GLN A 29 -13.40 -5.82 20.26
CA GLN A 29 -12.73 -4.76 19.52
C GLN A 29 -12.85 -3.51 20.38
N ALA A 30 -11.70 -2.98 20.83
CA ALA A 30 -11.66 -1.71 21.52
C ALA A 30 -12.38 -0.66 20.68
N ALA A 31 -13.28 0.10 21.29
CA ALA A 31 -13.97 1.20 20.63
C ALA A 31 -12.92 2.15 20.00
N PRO A 32 -13.17 2.71 18.81
CA PRO A 32 -12.27 3.67 18.19
C PRO A 32 -12.01 4.81 19.18
N LEU A 33 -10.73 5.08 19.44
CA LEU A 33 -10.34 6.25 20.25
C LEU A 33 -10.87 7.52 19.58
N ALA A 34 -11.42 8.44 20.37
CA ALA A 34 -11.89 9.73 19.85
C ALA A 34 -10.74 10.46 19.10
N PRO A 35 -11.03 11.12 17.97
CA PRO A 35 -10.02 11.84 17.19
C PRO A 35 -9.32 12.91 18.06
N THR A 36 -8.01 13.04 17.92
CA THR A 36 -7.22 14.06 18.61
C THR A 36 -7.58 15.46 18.12
N ARG A 37 -7.20 16.49 18.91
CA ARG A 37 -7.35 17.90 18.48
C ARG A 37 -6.66 18.17 17.13
N GLN A 38 -5.49 17.56 16.92
CA GLN A 38 -4.73 17.67 15.67
C GLN A 38 -5.48 17.00 14.51
N ALA A 39 -6.05 15.82 14.70
CA ALA A 39 -6.88 15.15 13.70
C ALA A 39 -8.10 15.99 13.31
N LEU A 40 -8.78 16.60 14.31
CA LEU A 40 -9.91 17.49 14.06
C LEU A 40 -9.50 18.77 13.32
N ARG A 41 -8.31 19.32 13.62
CA ARG A 41 -7.77 20.48 12.88
C ARG A 41 -7.47 20.11 11.43
N ALA A 42 -6.81 18.98 11.20
CA ALA A 42 -6.49 18.49 9.86
C ALA A 42 -7.77 18.26 9.03
N ARG A 43 -8.79 17.63 9.65
CA ARG A 43 -10.09 17.43 9.02
C ARG A 43 -10.76 18.77 8.64
N ARG A 44 -10.73 19.76 9.53
CA ARG A 44 -11.29 21.10 9.23
C ARG A 44 -10.56 21.79 8.08
N LYS A 45 -9.21 21.71 8.04
CA LYS A 45 -8.42 22.25 6.93
C LYS A 45 -8.84 21.60 5.60
N PHE A 46 -8.93 20.26 5.56
CA PHE A 46 -9.34 19.54 4.36
C PHE A 46 -10.74 19.95 3.88
N LEU A 47 -11.72 20.05 4.80
CA LEU A 47 -13.08 20.46 4.44
C LEU A 47 -13.23 21.95 4.10
N ARG A 48 -12.29 22.81 4.52
CA ARG A 48 -12.24 24.20 4.06
C ARG A 48 -11.82 24.29 2.60
N MET A 49 -10.86 23.43 2.17
CA MET A 49 -10.41 23.35 0.78
C MET A 49 -11.43 22.62 -0.09
N PHE A 50 -12.01 21.55 0.43
CA PHE A 50 -12.93 20.66 -0.27
C PHE A 50 -14.20 20.42 0.57
N PRO A 51 -15.20 21.32 0.51
CA PRO A 51 -16.39 21.28 1.38
C PRO A 51 -17.18 19.98 1.32
N LYS A 52 -17.18 19.28 0.19
CA LYS A 52 -17.84 17.98 0.02
C LYS A 52 -16.89 16.79 0.29
N GLY A 53 -15.72 17.06 0.91
CA GLY A 53 -14.71 16.06 1.23
C GLY A 53 -14.18 15.36 -0.03
N PHE A 54 -13.99 14.05 0.02
CA PHE A 54 -13.48 13.25 -1.10
C PHE A 54 -14.45 13.13 -2.29
N ARG A 55 -15.64 13.71 -2.21
CA ARG A 55 -16.62 13.81 -3.30
C ARG A 55 -16.71 15.21 -3.88
N ASP A 56 -15.90 16.11 -3.41
CA ASP A 56 -15.83 17.47 -3.90
C ASP A 56 -15.32 17.46 -5.37
N PRO A 57 -15.97 18.17 -6.30
CA PRO A 57 -15.50 18.22 -7.68
C PRO A 57 -14.08 18.77 -7.81
N ASP A 58 -13.72 19.80 -7.06
CA ASP A 58 -12.38 20.37 -7.09
C ASP A 58 -11.34 19.38 -6.54
N TYR A 59 -11.69 18.61 -5.49
CA TYR A 59 -10.84 17.51 -5.02
C TYR A 59 -10.62 16.44 -6.11
N ILE A 60 -11.71 16.06 -6.80
CA ILE A 60 -11.60 15.05 -7.87
C ILE A 60 -10.67 15.52 -8.97
N ASP A 61 -10.82 16.76 -9.40
CA ASP A 61 -10.06 17.33 -10.51
C ASP A 61 -8.59 17.57 -10.14
N LEU A 62 -8.35 18.21 -9.01
CA LEU A 62 -6.99 18.63 -8.60
C LEU A 62 -6.15 17.49 -8.05
N GLU A 63 -6.78 16.57 -7.26
CA GLU A 63 -6.01 15.62 -6.47
C GLU A 63 -6.21 14.16 -6.88
N ARG A 64 -7.39 13.80 -7.39
CA ARG A 64 -7.68 12.38 -7.58
C ARG A 64 -7.61 11.90 -9.04
N ALA A 65 -8.18 12.64 -9.96
CA ALA A 65 -8.44 12.13 -11.32
C ALA A 65 -7.18 11.60 -12.01
N TYR A 66 -6.07 12.34 -11.98
CA TYR A 66 -4.84 11.92 -12.63
C TYR A 66 -4.20 10.68 -12.00
N LYS A 67 -4.31 10.51 -10.67
CA LYS A 67 -3.81 9.33 -9.94
C LYS A 67 -4.66 8.11 -10.27
N TRP A 68 -5.99 8.28 -10.28
CA TRP A 68 -6.92 7.22 -10.61
C TRP A 68 -6.82 6.80 -12.08
N ASN A 69 -6.67 7.75 -12.99
CA ASN A 69 -6.44 7.46 -14.41
C ASN A 69 -5.12 6.69 -14.63
N ALA A 70 -4.08 6.97 -13.85
CA ALA A 70 -2.85 6.19 -13.89
C ALA A 70 -3.09 4.75 -13.41
N HIS A 71 -3.89 4.55 -12.35
CA HIS A 71 -4.30 3.21 -11.90
C HIS A 71 -5.07 2.45 -12.99
N LEU A 72 -6.07 3.07 -13.60
CA LEU A 72 -6.83 2.45 -14.70
C LEU A 72 -5.93 2.07 -15.89
N ALA A 73 -4.99 2.95 -16.26
CA ALA A 73 -4.02 2.67 -17.30
C ALA A 73 -3.07 1.52 -16.91
N TRP A 74 -2.74 1.40 -15.62
CA TRP A 74 -1.95 0.28 -15.09
C TRP A 74 -2.72 -1.04 -15.24
N GLU A 75 -3.95 -1.10 -14.77
CA GLU A 75 -4.79 -2.31 -14.88
C GLU A 75 -4.96 -2.75 -16.34
N GLN A 76 -5.13 -1.78 -17.24
CA GLN A 76 -5.24 -2.07 -18.67
C GLN A 76 -3.94 -2.62 -19.27
N ALA A 77 -2.77 -2.10 -18.90
CA ALA A 77 -1.49 -2.41 -19.55
C ALA A 77 -0.67 -3.46 -18.78
N LEU A 78 -0.69 -3.41 -17.45
CA LEU A 78 0.17 -4.18 -16.53
C LEU A 78 -0.62 -4.79 -15.36
N GLY A 79 -1.93 -4.98 -15.48
CA GLY A 79 -2.69 -5.77 -14.51
C GLY A 79 -2.06 -7.16 -14.34
N ARG A 80 -2.26 -7.79 -13.16
CA ARG A 80 -1.55 -9.00 -12.71
C ARG A 80 -1.31 -10.04 -13.81
N ASP A 81 -2.35 -10.45 -14.55
CA ASP A 81 -2.25 -11.52 -15.54
C ASP A 81 -1.47 -11.09 -16.80
N LYS A 82 -1.69 -9.86 -17.27
CA LYS A 82 -0.93 -9.30 -18.38
C LYS A 82 0.54 -9.15 -18.04
N PHE A 83 0.84 -8.67 -16.84
CA PHE A 83 2.21 -8.54 -16.37
C PHE A 83 2.89 -9.91 -16.32
N ALA A 84 2.23 -10.93 -15.73
CA ALA A 84 2.72 -12.30 -15.70
C ALA A 84 2.98 -12.86 -17.11
N GLY A 85 2.06 -12.64 -18.05
CA GLY A 85 2.21 -13.05 -19.44
C GLY A 85 3.41 -12.39 -20.14
N LEU A 86 3.63 -11.09 -19.92
CA LEU A 86 4.78 -10.36 -20.46
C LEU A 86 6.10 -10.86 -19.83
N LEU A 87 6.13 -11.17 -18.53
CA LEU A 87 7.30 -11.76 -17.87
C LEU A 87 7.64 -13.14 -18.47
N ALA A 88 6.64 -14.01 -18.62
CA ALA A 88 6.81 -15.35 -19.19
C ALA A 88 7.34 -15.29 -20.65
N ALA A 89 6.92 -14.28 -21.39
CA ALA A 89 7.39 -14.02 -22.76
C ALA A 89 8.76 -13.31 -22.82
N GLY A 90 9.40 -13.00 -21.69
CA GLY A 90 10.69 -12.28 -21.64
C GLY A 90 10.62 -10.82 -22.08
N ARG A 91 9.41 -10.21 -22.13
CA ARG A 91 9.17 -8.84 -22.63
C ARG A 91 9.44 -7.78 -21.56
N TYR A 92 10.58 -7.87 -20.89
CA TYR A 92 10.94 -7.01 -19.76
C TYR A 92 11.02 -5.52 -20.13
N GLY A 93 11.53 -5.21 -21.31
CA GLY A 93 11.61 -3.84 -21.83
C GLY A 93 10.22 -3.22 -22.03
N ASP A 94 9.25 -4.00 -22.48
CA ASP A 94 7.88 -3.52 -22.66
C ASP A 94 7.20 -3.22 -21.31
N ILE A 95 7.45 -4.06 -20.31
CA ILE A 95 6.98 -3.83 -18.93
C ILE A 95 7.56 -2.52 -18.39
N ALA A 96 8.89 -2.34 -18.45
CA ALA A 96 9.56 -1.15 -17.97
C ALA A 96 9.05 0.12 -18.70
N ASN A 97 8.93 0.06 -20.03
CA ASN A 97 8.44 1.17 -20.85
C ASN A 97 6.96 1.50 -20.53
N ALA A 98 6.12 0.49 -20.33
CA ALA A 98 4.73 0.70 -19.97
C ALA A 98 4.60 1.36 -18.59
N ALA A 99 5.32 0.86 -17.57
CA ALA A 99 5.34 1.41 -16.23
C ALA A 99 5.77 2.90 -16.23
N ILE A 100 6.88 3.21 -16.91
CA ILE A 100 7.38 4.59 -17.04
C ILE A 100 6.38 5.48 -17.79
N ARG A 101 5.77 4.99 -18.86
CA ARG A 101 4.78 5.77 -19.63
C ARG A 101 3.55 6.10 -18.81
N ILE A 102 3.08 5.17 -17.98
CA ILE A 102 1.94 5.41 -17.10
C ILE A 102 2.30 6.44 -16.04
N GLU A 103 3.44 6.26 -15.35
CA GLU A 103 3.89 7.21 -14.33
C GLU A 103 4.13 8.61 -14.93
N SER A 104 4.69 8.71 -16.14
CA SER A 104 5.00 9.99 -16.77
C SER A 104 3.79 10.90 -17.00
N LYS A 105 2.57 10.34 -16.99
CA LYS A 105 1.31 11.10 -17.06
C LYS A 105 0.84 11.63 -15.70
N THR A 106 1.58 11.35 -14.63
CA THR A 106 1.33 11.89 -13.29
C THR A 106 2.32 13.02 -12.97
N ASN A 107 2.04 13.73 -11.86
CA ASN A 107 2.97 14.71 -11.27
C ASN A 107 3.63 14.16 -9.98
N LEU A 108 3.60 12.84 -9.79
CA LEU A 108 4.09 12.22 -8.55
C LEU A 108 5.62 12.29 -8.44
N LEU A 109 6.34 11.91 -9.49
CA LEU A 109 7.79 12.00 -9.55
C LEU A 109 8.25 13.35 -10.15
N PHE A 110 9.37 13.85 -9.66
CA PHE A 110 10.06 14.97 -10.30
C PHE A 110 10.67 14.55 -11.66
N SER A 111 10.88 15.51 -12.55
CA SER A 111 11.44 15.25 -13.88
C SER A 111 12.78 14.53 -13.83
N PHE A 112 13.65 14.87 -12.87
CA PHE A 112 14.95 14.22 -12.70
C PHE A 112 14.81 12.75 -12.22
N GLU A 113 13.80 12.41 -11.39
CA GLU A 113 13.51 11.04 -10.96
C GLU A 113 13.00 10.20 -12.14
N LYS A 114 12.12 10.78 -12.97
CA LYS A 114 11.62 10.13 -14.21
C LYS A 114 12.77 9.85 -15.18
N MET A 115 13.70 10.80 -15.34
CA MET A 115 14.88 10.63 -16.19
C MET A 115 15.81 9.55 -15.63
N ALA A 116 16.11 9.58 -14.33
CA ALA A 116 16.97 8.60 -13.69
C ALA A 116 16.44 7.17 -13.86
N LEU A 117 15.15 6.96 -13.64
CA LEU A 117 14.51 5.65 -13.84
C LEU A 117 14.59 5.19 -15.30
N ARG A 118 14.23 6.07 -16.25
CA ARG A 118 14.29 5.76 -17.69
C ARG A 118 15.68 5.31 -18.13
N ASP A 119 16.71 6.00 -17.67
CA ASP A 119 18.08 5.67 -17.99
C ASP A 119 18.55 4.38 -17.33
N ALA A 120 18.13 4.14 -16.09
CA ALA A 120 18.51 2.98 -15.32
C ALA A 120 17.99 1.66 -15.92
N VAL A 121 16.77 1.66 -16.50
CA VAL A 121 16.15 0.44 -17.05
C VAL A 121 16.35 0.27 -18.56
N ARG A 122 17.20 1.10 -19.18
CA ARG A 122 17.43 1.07 -20.64
C ARG A 122 18.08 -0.24 -21.11
N ALA A 123 19.03 -0.78 -20.33
CA ALA A 123 19.72 -2.01 -20.69
C ALA A 123 18.82 -3.24 -20.46
N PRO A 124 18.88 -4.28 -21.32
CA PRO A 124 18.02 -5.46 -21.18
C PRO A 124 18.11 -6.14 -19.82
N ALA A 125 19.32 -6.26 -19.26
CA ALA A 125 19.54 -6.85 -17.94
C ALA A 125 18.85 -6.03 -16.82
N SER A 126 18.96 -4.71 -16.89
CA SER A 126 18.31 -3.79 -15.91
C SER A 126 16.79 -3.80 -16.05
N ALA A 127 16.28 -3.84 -17.29
CA ALA A 127 14.85 -3.98 -17.54
C ALA A 127 14.30 -5.29 -16.96
N LYS A 128 15.05 -6.38 -17.11
CA LYS A 128 14.70 -7.69 -16.52
C LYS A 128 14.68 -7.62 -14.98
N ALA A 129 15.73 -7.09 -14.37
CA ALA A 129 15.80 -6.95 -12.91
C ALA A 129 14.64 -6.11 -12.37
N PHE A 130 14.40 -4.95 -12.98
CA PHE A 130 13.28 -4.06 -12.64
C PHE A 130 11.92 -4.76 -12.76
N ALA A 131 11.63 -5.35 -13.93
CA ALA A 131 10.33 -5.96 -14.20
C ALA A 131 10.04 -7.14 -13.25
N THR A 132 11.04 -8.01 -13.03
CA THR A 132 10.88 -9.18 -12.14
C THR A 132 10.64 -8.74 -10.70
N ALA A 133 11.45 -7.81 -10.20
CA ALA A 133 11.31 -7.32 -8.83
C ALA A 133 10.01 -6.51 -8.63
N LEU A 134 9.59 -5.73 -9.63
CA LEU A 134 8.34 -5.00 -9.59
C LEU A 134 7.12 -5.94 -9.50
N TYR A 135 7.12 -7.02 -10.27
CA TYR A 135 6.06 -8.02 -10.19
C TYR A 135 5.98 -8.68 -8.81
N ASP A 136 7.14 -9.09 -8.27
CA ASP A 136 7.19 -9.67 -6.92
C ASP A 136 6.71 -8.67 -5.85
N PHE A 137 7.14 -7.42 -5.94
CA PHE A 137 6.68 -6.36 -5.04
C PHE A 137 5.16 -6.20 -5.04
N LEU A 138 4.55 -6.15 -6.22
CA LEU A 138 3.12 -5.88 -6.38
C LEU A 138 2.25 -7.12 -6.11
N TYR A 139 2.67 -8.27 -6.63
CA TYR A 139 1.81 -9.45 -6.77
C TYR A 139 2.40 -10.73 -6.15
N GLY A 140 3.60 -10.66 -5.57
CA GLY A 140 4.25 -11.79 -4.90
C GLY A 140 3.44 -12.31 -3.72
N THR A 141 3.74 -13.53 -3.30
CA THR A 141 3.04 -14.25 -2.22
C THR A 141 3.75 -14.17 -0.87
N ALA A 142 4.99 -13.68 -0.85
CA ALA A 142 5.75 -13.49 0.39
C ALA A 142 5.16 -12.33 1.22
N GLU A 143 5.55 -12.26 2.49
CA GLU A 143 5.18 -11.16 3.38
C GLU A 143 5.60 -9.81 2.79
N MET A 144 4.81 -8.76 3.07
CA MET A 144 5.05 -7.43 2.51
C MET A 144 6.45 -6.89 2.86
N ALA A 145 6.93 -7.16 4.06
CA ALA A 145 8.27 -6.78 4.50
C ALA A 145 9.36 -7.30 3.56
N GLU A 146 9.30 -8.59 3.21
CA GLU A 146 10.26 -9.23 2.32
C GLU A 146 10.16 -8.68 0.89
N ARG A 147 8.93 -8.50 0.38
CA ARG A 147 8.70 -7.98 -0.97
C ARG A 147 9.22 -6.54 -1.11
N VAL A 148 8.95 -5.69 -0.13
CA VAL A 148 9.46 -4.31 -0.11
C VAL A 148 10.99 -4.30 -0.02
N THR A 149 11.59 -5.15 0.82
CA THR A 149 13.06 -5.24 0.95
C THR A 149 13.70 -5.65 -0.37
N ARG A 150 13.22 -6.72 -1.02
CA ARG A 150 13.73 -7.16 -2.34
C ARG A 150 13.53 -6.10 -3.42
N TRP A 151 12.41 -5.38 -3.38
CA TRP A 151 12.16 -4.27 -4.31
C TRP A 151 13.17 -3.13 -4.12
N VAL A 152 13.43 -2.72 -2.88
CA VAL A 152 14.44 -1.69 -2.54
C VAL A 152 15.82 -2.11 -3.03
N GLU A 153 16.23 -3.36 -2.78
CA GLU A 153 17.50 -3.92 -3.25
C GLU A 153 17.60 -3.93 -4.78
N ALA A 154 16.54 -4.31 -5.46
CA ALA A 154 16.52 -4.31 -6.93
C ALA A 154 16.66 -2.88 -7.50
N ILE A 155 16.00 -1.89 -6.91
CA ILE A 155 16.14 -0.48 -7.31
C ILE A 155 17.56 0.05 -7.00
N ASP A 156 18.14 -0.33 -5.86
CA ASP A 156 19.51 0.07 -5.49
C ASP A 156 20.56 -0.52 -6.44
N GLY A 157 20.32 -1.74 -6.93
CA GLY A 157 21.19 -2.42 -7.90
C GLY A 157 21.07 -1.90 -9.34
N LEU A 158 20.12 -1.00 -9.65
CA LEU A 158 20.01 -0.42 -10.98
C LEU A 158 21.17 0.56 -11.26
N PRO A 159 21.65 0.61 -12.53
CA PRO A 159 22.78 1.47 -12.87
C PRO A 159 22.43 2.95 -12.67
N ARG A 160 23.30 3.65 -11.96
CA ARG A 160 23.23 5.10 -11.77
C ARG A 160 24.04 5.79 -12.86
N ARG A 161 23.41 6.70 -13.58
CA ARG A 161 24.12 7.56 -14.54
C ARG A 161 24.42 8.93 -13.96
N GLN A 162 23.41 9.76 -13.77
CA GLN A 162 23.57 11.12 -13.24
C GLN A 162 22.94 11.24 -11.85
N THR A 163 21.70 10.83 -11.72
CA THR A 163 20.90 10.99 -10.52
C THR A 163 20.67 9.63 -9.84
N ARG A 164 20.54 9.65 -8.53
CA ARG A 164 20.22 8.49 -7.72
C ARG A 164 18.81 7.96 -8.07
N VAL A 165 18.70 6.65 -8.34
CA VAL A 165 17.43 6.00 -8.61
C VAL A 165 16.72 5.64 -7.31
N LEU A 166 17.46 5.19 -6.29
CA LEU A 166 16.90 4.82 -5.01
C LEU A 166 16.45 6.05 -4.21
N THR A 167 15.18 6.40 -4.37
CA THR A 167 14.48 7.46 -3.61
C THR A 167 13.15 6.95 -3.10
N TRP A 168 12.63 7.54 -2.03
CA TRP A 168 11.31 7.18 -1.49
C TRP A 168 10.19 7.34 -2.51
N PRO A 169 10.09 8.46 -3.27
CA PRO A 169 9.07 8.58 -4.28
C PRO A 169 9.13 7.46 -5.31
N LEU A 170 10.32 7.12 -5.80
CA LEU A 170 10.48 6.10 -6.85
C LEU A 170 10.15 4.69 -6.34
N VAL A 171 10.56 4.36 -5.12
CA VAL A 171 10.25 3.05 -4.51
C VAL A 171 8.75 2.86 -4.29
N THR A 172 8.01 3.93 -3.98
CA THR A 172 6.60 3.81 -3.59
C THR A 172 5.60 4.11 -4.70
N VAL A 173 6.01 4.77 -5.80
CA VAL A 173 5.09 5.23 -6.85
C VAL A 173 4.36 4.10 -7.55
N PHE A 174 5.05 3.01 -7.89
CA PHE A 174 4.43 1.91 -8.64
C PHE A 174 3.45 1.09 -7.80
N GLY A 175 3.77 0.86 -6.52
CA GLY A 175 2.82 0.26 -5.59
C GLY A 175 1.56 1.10 -5.44
N PHE A 176 1.71 2.41 -5.31
CA PHE A 176 0.60 3.34 -5.18
C PHE A 176 -0.28 3.40 -6.45
N ILE A 177 0.33 3.38 -7.64
CA ILE A 177 -0.42 3.37 -8.92
C ILE A 177 -1.11 2.02 -9.13
N ALA A 178 -0.39 0.91 -8.94
CA ALA A 178 -0.88 -0.43 -9.25
C ALA A 178 -1.89 -0.96 -8.22
N CYS A 179 -1.63 -0.75 -6.94
CA CYS A 179 -2.39 -1.32 -5.83
C CYS A 179 -2.76 -0.23 -4.81
N PRO A 180 -3.61 0.75 -5.16
CA PRO A 180 -3.97 1.87 -4.29
C PRO A 180 -4.76 1.47 -3.04
N ASP A 181 -5.24 0.25 -2.94
CA ASP A 181 -5.86 -0.27 -1.72
C ASP A 181 -4.83 -0.68 -0.65
N VAL A 182 -3.58 -0.92 -1.07
CA VAL A 182 -2.52 -1.52 -0.24
C VAL A 182 -1.37 -0.55 -0.01
N HIS A 183 -0.90 0.11 -1.08
CA HIS A 183 0.31 0.90 -1.07
C HIS A 183 0.04 2.39 -1.07
N VAL A 184 0.82 3.13 -0.28
CA VAL A 184 0.77 4.59 -0.20
C VAL A 184 2.03 5.20 -0.83
N PHE A 185 1.87 6.31 -1.52
CA PHE A 185 2.98 7.09 -2.06
C PHE A 185 3.65 7.92 -0.98
N PHE A 186 4.98 7.86 -0.90
CA PHE A 186 5.76 8.57 0.10
C PHE A 186 6.62 9.69 -0.51
N LYS A 187 6.21 10.94 -0.28
CA LYS A 187 7.01 12.14 -0.55
C LYS A 187 7.48 12.72 0.79
N PRO A 188 8.72 12.42 1.22
CA PRO A 188 9.13 12.55 2.63
C PRO A 188 8.90 13.93 3.24
N THR A 189 9.27 15.00 2.56
CA THR A 189 9.12 16.37 3.07
C THR A 189 7.67 16.66 3.43
N VAL A 190 6.76 16.49 2.48
CA VAL A 190 5.35 16.81 2.66
C VAL A 190 4.67 15.85 3.66
N THR A 191 4.95 14.56 3.53
CA THR A 191 4.30 13.55 4.39
C THR A 191 4.75 13.66 5.85
N ARG A 192 6.02 13.96 6.09
CA ARG A 192 6.53 14.18 7.46
C ARG A 192 5.99 15.47 8.07
N GLU A 193 5.86 16.54 7.28
CA GLU A 193 5.22 17.76 7.74
C GLU A 193 3.75 17.52 8.08
N ALA A 194 3.01 16.78 7.25
CA ALA A 194 1.65 16.36 7.56
C ALA A 194 1.57 15.57 8.87
N ALA A 195 2.47 14.62 9.08
CA ALA A 195 2.53 13.83 10.31
C ALA A 195 2.84 14.71 11.53
N ARG A 196 3.79 15.63 11.43
CA ARG A 196 4.12 16.59 12.49
C ARG A 196 2.91 17.44 12.89
N ARG A 197 2.18 17.97 11.90
CA ARG A 197 0.93 18.73 12.14
C ARG A 197 -0.16 17.84 12.77
N TYR A 198 -0.10 16.54 12.52
CA TYR A 198 -0.99 15.53 13.10
C TYR A 198 -0.56 15.09 14.50
N GLY A 199 0.56 15.60 15.01
CA GLY A 199 1.15 15.22 16.30
C GLY A 199 1.82 13.84 16.29
N VAL A 200 2.33 13.41 15.13
CA VAL A 200 3.07 12.17 14.94
C VAL A 200 4.45 12.46 14.38
N GLU A 201 5.47 11.90 14.98
CA GLU A 201 6.82 11.92 14.44
C GLU A 201 7.03 10.65 13.61
N LEU A 202 7.18 10.83 12.28
CA LEU A 202 7.51 9.71 11.39
C LEU A 202 9.03 9.52 11.34
N PRO A 203 9.52 8.28 11.57
CA PRO A 203 10.92 7.98 11.37
C PRO A 203 11.30 8.22 9.91
N TYR A 204 12.56 8.62 9.70
CA TYR A 204 13.07 8.90 8.36
C TYR A 204 14.54 8.52 8.23
N ALA A 205 14.84 7.84 7.13
CA ALA A 205 16.19 7.70 6.59
C ALA A 205 16.14 7.99 5.09
N SER A 206 17.23 8.50 4.53
CA SER A 206 17.33 8.79 3.09
C SER A 206 17.31 7.54 2.22
N ARG A 207 17.74 6.39 2.77
CA ARG A 207 17.62 5.07 2.16
C ARG A 207 16.27 4.48 2.53
N PRO A 208 15.43 4.08 1.55
CA PRO A 208 14.20 3.35 1.82
C PRO A 208 14.46 2.05 2.59
N ALA A 209 13.59 1.77 3.57
CA ALA A 209 13.64 0.57 4.39
C ALA A 209 12.21 0.21 4.84
N TRP A 210 11.96 -1.06 5.07
CA TRP A 210 10.64 -1.57 5.44
C TRP A 210 10.09 -0.91 6.71
N GLU A 211 10.90 -0.79 7.77
CA GLU A 211 10.47 -0.29 9.08
C GLU A 211 9.92 1.14 8.99
N ILE A 212 10.49 1.95 8.11
CA ILE A 212 10.01 3.31 7.85
C ILE A 212 8.71 3.27 7.05
N TYR A 213 8.62 2.40 6.04
CA TYR A 213 7.42 2.25 5.24
C TYR A 213 6.26 1.67 6.06
N GLU A 214 6.53 0.71 6.94
CA GLU A 214 5.57 0.16 7.89
C GLU A 214 5.03 1.24 8.84
N SER A 215 5.93 2.08 9.38
CA SER A 215 5.55 3.23 10.22
C SER A 215 4.63 4.21 9.47
N LEU A 216 4.91 4.45 8.18
CA LEU A 216 4.04 5.26 7.32
C LEU A 216 2.67 4.60 7.12
N LEU A 217 2.62 3.30 6.83
CA LEU A 217 1.35 2.57 6.68
C LEU A 217 0.53 2.59 7.96
N ALA A 218 1.17 2.43 9.12
CA ALA A 218 0.52 2.54 10.43
C ALA A 218 -0.06 3.95 10.68
N PHE A 219 0.70 4.99 10.33
CA PHE A 219 0.22 6.38 10.40
C PHE A 219 -0.99 6.61 9.49
N VAL A 220 -0.91 6.18 8.23
CA VAL A 220 -2.03 6.33 7.26
C VAL A 220 -3.27 5.55 7.72
N LYS A 221 -3.10 4.36 8.31
CA LYS A 221 -4.19 3.59 8.90
C LYS A 221 -4.88 4.34 10.07
N ARG A 222 -4.08 5.00 10.92
CA ARG A 222 -4.63 5.88 11.98
C ARG A 222 -5.42 7.03 11.38
N VAL A 223 -4.86 7.73 10.38
CA VAL A 223 -5.55 8.83 9.68
C VAL A 223 -6.87 8.35 9.08
N ARG A 224 -6.88 7.17 8.41
CA ARG A 224 -8.11 6.57 7.88
C ARG A 224 -9.19 6.40 8.95
N GLY A 225 -8.81 5.96 10.14
CA GLY A 225 -9.72 5.83 11.28
C GLY A 225 -10.28 7.17 11.73
N ASP A 226 -9.42 8.17 11.89
CA ASP A 226 -9.76 9.51 12.41
C ASP A 226 -10.68 10.31 11.46
N ILE A 227 -10.63 10.03 10.15
CA ILE A 227 -11.48 10.67 9.12
C ILE A 227 -12.47 9.70 8.45
N SER A 228 -12.82 8.62 9.14
CA SER A 228 -13.71 7.58 8.60
C SER A 228 -15.08 8.10 8.18
N ASP A 229 -15.57 9.17 8.81
CA ASP A 229 -16.80 9.86 8.46
C ASP A 229 -16.76 10.52 7.06
N LEU A 230 -15.57 10.88 6.57
CA LEU A 230 -15.36 11.38 5.20
C LEU A 230 -15.32 10.26 4.15
N ARG A 231 -15.28 8.99 4.59
CA ARG A 231 -15.31 7.78 3.76
C ARG A 231 -14.21 7.75 2.69
N PRO A 232 -12.91 7.79 3.09
CA PRO A 232 -11.80 7.63 2.15
C PRO A 232 -11.87 6.25 1.47
N ARG A 233 -11.79 6.24 0.14
CA ARG A 233 -11.95 5.03 -0.69
C ARG A 233 -10.71 4.14 -0.64
N ASP A 234 -9.53 4.73 -0.79
CA ASP A 234 -8.27 4.06 -1.01
C ASP A 234 -7.09 4.91 -0.50
N MET A 235 -5.85 4.51 -0.79
CA MET A 235 -4.66 5.26 -0.43
C MET A 235 -4.49 6.54 -1.26
N ILE A 236 -5.17 6.69 -2.39
CA ILE A 236 -5.17 7.94 -3.15
C ILE A 236 -5.84 9.04 -2.31
N ASP A 237 -7.02 8.76 -1.75
CA ASP A 237 -7.71 9.71 -0.88
C ASP A 237 -6.88 10.06 0.35
N LEU A 238 -6.24 9.07 0.97
CA LEU A 238 -5.43 9.26 2.17
C LEU A 238 -4.14 10.04 1.89
N GLN A 239 -3.46 9.72 0.80
CA GLN A 239 -2.26 10.44 0.37
C GLN A 239 -2.59 11.90 0.03
N SER A 240 -3.71 12.13 -0.68
CA SER A 240 -4.17 13.49 -0.99
C SER A 240 -4.58 14.27 0.26
N PHE A 241 -5.22 13.61 1.23
CA PHE A 241 -5.49 14.23 2.53
C PHE A 241 -4.20 14.69 3.22
N LEU A 242 -3.17 13.84 3.24
CA LEU A 242 -1.87 14.18 3.81
C LEU A 242 -1.16 15.27 2.99
N TRP A 243 -1.32 15.27 1.67
CA TRP A 243 -0.78 16.32 0.80
C TRP A 243 -1.34 17.69 1.17
N VAL A 244 -2.65 17.81 1.37
CA VAL A 244 -3.31 19.04 1.84
C VAL A 244 -2.79 19.50 3.20
N GLN A 245 -2.39 18.57 4.07
CA GLN A 245 -1.85 18.95 5.39
C GLN A 245 -0.40 19.44 5.32
N GLY A 246 0.42 18.91 4.45
CA GLY A 246 1.87 19.13 4.48
C GLY A 246 2.45 19.96 3.33
N SER A 247 1.68 20.19 2.26
CA SER A 247 2.10 20.97 1.11
C SER A 247 1.84 22.47 1.30
N ASP A 248 2.71 23.29 0.75
CA ASP A 248 2.54 24.75 0.68
C ASP A 248 1.49 25.17 -0.38
N GLU A 249 1.07 24.25 -1.25
CA GLU A 249 -0.03 24.47 -2.20
C GLU A 249 -1.36 24.73 -1.50
N TYR A 250 -1.51 24.26 -0.26
CA TYR A 250 -2.71 24.40 0.55
C TYR A 250 -2.38 25.15 1.86
N PRO A 251 -2.46 26.47 1.86
CA PRO A 251 -2.18 27.28 3.05
C PRO A 251 -3.16 27.01 4.20
N ASP A 252 -2.75 27.33 5.44
CA ASP A 252 -3.55 27.17 6.67
C ASP A 252 -4.72 28.15 6.77
#